data_f0db1f6b341f0964163995d318648e75
#
_entry.id   f0db1f6b341f0964163995d318648e75
#
_cell.length_a   1.000
_cell.length_b   1.000
_cell.length_c   1.000
_cell.angle_alpha   90.00
_cell.angle_beta   90.00
_cell.angle_gamma   90.00
#
_symmetry.space_group_name_H-M   'P 1'
#
loop_
_entity.id
_entity.type
_entity.pdbx_description
1 polymer ?
#
loop_
_entity_poly.entity_id
_entity_poly.type
_entity_poly.pdbx_seq_one_letter_code
_entity_poly.pdbx_strand_id
1 'polypeptide(L)'
;MKELSLNGAVVQTYPLTAAQRIHFYTVSACRREELLNIATGFYIEFADVDFNTLRACIRDGYEKFESMRLRFTKDEDGNLVQYLVPTEDREIKLVDFSHWREEDAHEEMKRWSRIPLHMDGSPMSEIVMIRLPGNFNGLYMKVHHMTMDSTAIMSFYSYVLNLYCYKKFENIEAPKLPKSYLAQLKLDLKYEDNSPALERDRKFWLEQLEAPEPIYTPFSPRNRLLELREQTGNPNLRACYGTGDIEADIKVYELEDAPSKALIAFSKEYRIPVASILLLGLRTVFSHFSGNEKDVSVKNAVARRGTLLESQSGGTRIHFWPLRTVIEPETSFLDALKIVQAKENALLRHANYDPIRYMGETAAHYGCPQGTGYECTTLTYQPVSAASLKGRQLPDMNFKSMWYSNGVAMQLIYVTVMHRPTDNGFSFHFEYEKNSVSLDEIEKLYYYLCRAIFRGIEDPNRTIGEILDWM
;
A
#
# COMPACT_ATOMS: atom_id res chain seq x y z
N MET A 1 26.75 8.73 -3.94
CA MET A 1 27.34 7.60 -3.19
C MET A 1 28.49 8.15 -2.38
N LYS A 2 28.48 7.97 -1.08
CA LYS A 2 29.56 8.42 -0.17
C LYS A 2 29.95 7.25 0.73
N GLU A 3 31.16 7.27 1.26
CA GLU A 3 31.58 6.36 2.31
C GLU A 3 31.38 7.03 3.66
N LEU A 4 30.90 6.26 4.64
CA LEU A 4 30.66 6.72 6.00
C LEU A 4 31.30 5.74 6.98
N SER A 5 32.00 6.25 7.98
CA SER A 5 32.53 5.40 9.06
C SER A 5 31.49 5.22 10.16
N LEU A 6 31.02 3.98 10.36
CA LEU A 6 30.03 3.63 11.37
C LEU A 6 30.65 2.54 12.29
N ASN A 7 30.77 2.84 13.56
CA ASN A 7 31.29 1.89 14.58
C ASN A 7 32.63 1.24 14.17
N GLY A 8 33.52 2.00 13.51
CA GLY A 8 34.83 1.54 13.05
C GLY A 8 34.84 0.76 11.73
N ALA A 9 33.69 0.57 11.09
CA ALA A 9 33.58 -0.01 9.76
C ALA A 9 33.23 1.08 8.73
N VAL A 10 33.85 1.01 7.55
CA VAL A 10 33.50 1.88 6.41
C VAL A 10 32.36 1.23 5.62
N VAL A 11 31.25 1.93 5.50
CA VAL A 11 30.08 1.48 4.75
C VAL A 11 29.78 2.41 3.57
N GLN A 12 29.35 1.83 2.46
CA GLN A 12 28.87 2.58 1.30
C GLN A 12 27.44 3.06 1.57
N THR A 13 27.22 4.37 1.53
CA THR A 13 25.90 4.98 1.72
C THR A 13 25.31 5.47 0.39
N TYR A 14 23.97 5.51 0.37
CA TYR A 14 23.18 5.92 -0.77
C TYR A 14 22.08 6.89 -0.31
N PRO A 15 21.71 7.88 -1.13
CA PRO A 15 20.55 8.72 -0.84
C PRO A 15 19.25 7.89 -0.84
N LEU A 16 18.19 8.43 -0.25
CA LEU A 16 16.87 7.83 -0.28
C LEU A 16 16.30 7.87 -1.70
N THR A 17 15.61 6.81 -2.10
CA THR A 17 14.77 6.80 -3.32
C THR A 17 13.53 7.69 -3.15
N ALA A 18 12.87 8.07 -4.25
CA ALA A 18 11.61 8.82 -4.20
C ALA A 18 10.55 8.11 -3.32
N ALA A 19 10.42 6.77 -3.42
CA ALA A 19 9.51 6.01 -2.57
C ALA A 19 9.85 6.10 -1.07
N GLN A 20 11.13 6.06 -0.73
CA GLN A 20 11.56 6.23 0.66
C GLN A 20 11.33 7.65 1.17
N ARG A 21 11.53 8.67 0.31
CA ARG A 21 11.29 10.08 0.67
C ARG A 21 9.83 10.34 1.04
N ILE A 22 8.86 9.70 0.37
CA ILE A 22 7.44 9.80 0.73
C ILE A 22 7.23 9.36 2.18
N HIS A 23 7.75 8.19 2.54
CA HIS A 23 7.61 7.63 3.88
C HIS A 23 8.34 8.47 4.93
N PHE A 24 9.55 8.90 4.61
CA PHE A 24 10.32 9.77 5.50
C PHE A 24 9.63 11.13 5.74
N TYR A 25 9.11 11.74 4.68
CA TYR A 25 8.32 12.97 4.77
C TYR A 25 7.11 12.77 5.69
N THR A 26 6.38 11.68 5.49
CA THR A 26 5.18 11.34 6.25
C THR A 26 5.48 11.21 7.74
N VAL A 27 6.49 10.41 8.13
CA VAL A 27 6.84 10.22 9.55
C VAL A 27 7.41 11.49 10.18
N SER A 28 8.13 12.29 9.39
CA SER A 28 8.68 13.57 9.86
C SER A 28 7.57 14.58 10.15
N ALA A 29 6.47 14.54 9.43
CA ALA A 29 5.31 15.41 9.63
C ALA A 29 4.50 15.02 10.88
N CYS A 30 4.27 13.72 11.13
CA CYS A 30 3.43 13.24 12.23
C CYS A 30 4.20 12.89 13.51
N ARG A 31 5.52 12.66 13.43
CA ARG A 31 6.40 12.27 14.54
C ARG A 31 5.99 10.97 15.25
N ARG A 32 5.37 10.05 14.53
CA ARG A 32 4.93 8.73 14.99
C ARG A 32 5.62 7.67 14.12
N GLU A 33 6.73 7.09 14.61
CA GLU A 33 7.58 6.18 13.82
C GLU A 33 6.88 4.84 13.53
N GLU A 34 5.98 4.39 14.42
CA GLU A 34 5.18 3.18 14.22
C GLU A 34 4.28 3.24 12.98
N LEU A 35 4.00 4.44 12.44
CA LEU A 35 3.24 4.63 11.21
C LEU A 35 3.85 3.86 10.04
N LEU A 36 5.17 3.70 10.02
CA LEU A 36 5.87 2.98 8.96
C LEU A 36 6.07 1.49 9.24
N ASN A 37 5.49 0.95 10.32
CA ASN A 37 5.45 -0.48 10.54
C ASN A 37 4.38 -1.13 9.68
N ILE A 38 4.78 -2.08 8.82
CA ILE A 38 3.86 -3.02 8.20
C ILE A 38 4.01 -4.34 8.94
N ALA A 39 2.93 -4.80 9.55
CA ALA A 39 2.92 -6.07 10.27
C ALA A 39 1.89 -7.02 9.65
N THR A 40 2.34 -8.20 9.30
CA THR A 40 1.53 -9.23 8.64
C THR A 40 1.75 -10.58 9.29
N GLY A 41 0.72 -11.42 9.27
CA GLY A 41 0.78 -12.83 9.64
C GLY A 41 0.41 -13.71 8.47
N PHE A 42 1.12 -14.80 8.32
CA PHE A 42 0.79 -15.83 7.34
C PHE A 42 0.89 -17.21 8.02
N TYR A 43 -0.21 -17.91 8.08
CA TYR A 43 -0.36 -19.17 8.79
C TYR A 43 -0.97 -20.24 7.90
N ILE A 44 -0.49 -21.47 8.04
CA ILE A 44 -1.03 -22.65 7.36
C ILE A 44 -1.52 -23.67 8.40
N GLU A 45 -2.61 -24.34 8.11
CA GLU A 45 -3.08 -25.47 8.93
C GLU A 45 -2.24 -26.71 8.62
N PHE A 46 -1.15 -26.84 9.38
CA PHE A 46 -0.21 -27.96 9.25
C PHE A 46 0.44 -28.24 10.60
N ALA A 47 0.09 -29.38 11.23
CA ALA A 47 0.52 -29.72 12.58
C ALA A 47 2.04 -29.99 12.69
N ASP A 48 2.64 -30.61 11.66
CA ASP A 48 4.00 -31.13 11.69
C ASP A 48 5.02 -30.15 11.11
N VAL A 49 4.87 -28.83 11.37
CA VAL A 49 5.86 -27.83 10.97
C VAL A 49 7.18 -28.08 11.69
N ASP A 50 8.23 -28.30 10.90
CA ASP A 50 9.61 -28.31 11.42
C ASP A 50 10.14 -26.87 11.57
N PHE A 51 9.99 -26.33 12.76
CA PHE A 51 10.43 -24.97 13.09
C PHE A 51 11.95 -24.75 12.97
N ASN A 52 12.77 -25.81 13.08
CA ASN A 52 14.21 -25.67 12.87
C ASN A 52 14.52 -25.45 11.38
N THR A 53 13.89 -26.23 10.49
CA THR A 53 13.99 -26.02 9.05
C THR A 53 13.41 -24.68 8.67
N LEU A 54 12.25 -24.26 9.23
CA LEU A 54 11.64 -22.95 8.94
C LEU A 54 12.56 -21.80 9.38
N ARG A 55 13.17 -21.88 10.56
CA ARG A 55 14.15 -20.90 11.03
C ARG A 55 15.35 -20.78 10.09
N ALA A 56 15.86 -21.90 9.59
CA ALA A 56 16.95 -21.90 8.62
C ALA A 56 16.54 -21.25 7.27
N CYS A 57 15.29 -21.46 6.83
CA CYS A 57 14.76 -20.80 5.62
C CYS A 57 14.59 -19.28 5.82
N ILE A 58 14.16 -18.83 7.00
CA ILE A 58 14.05 -17.40 7.31
C ILE A 58 15.43 -16.74 7.30
N ARG A 59 16.44 -17.38 7.90
CA ARG A 59 17.84 -16.89 7.87
C ARG A 59 18.38 -16.79 6.46
N ASP A 60 18.12 -17.77 5.62
CA ASP A 60 18.47 -17.74 4.20
C ASP A 60 17.76 -16.57 3.51
N GLY A 61 16.47 -16.33 3.80
CA GLY A 61 15.75 -15.16 3.31
C GLY A 61 16.39 -13.83 3.71
N TYR A 62 16.83 -13.67 4.95
CA TYR A 62 17.58 -12.47 5.40
C TYR A 62 18.88 -12.31 4.62
N GLU A 63 19.57 -13.38 4.31
CA GLU A 63 20.80 -13.36 3.52
C GLU A 63 20.55 -12.96 2.07
N LYS A 64 19.53 -13.52 1.43
CA LYS A 64 19.27 -13.36 -0.01
C LYS A 64 18.55 -12.05 -0.36
N PHE A 65 17.67 -11.55 0.54
CA PHE A 65 16.96 -10.28 0.31
C PHE A 65 17.77 -9.10 0.86
N GLU A 66 18.47 -8.39 -0.02
CA GLU A 66 19.27 -7.21 0.37
C GLU A 66 18.41 -6.16 1.10
N SER A 67 17.14 -5.98 0.71
CA SER A 67 16.22 -5.04 1.35
C SER A 67 15.96 -5.34 2.83
N MET A 68 16.08 -6.61 3.28
CA MET A 68 15.98 -6.99 4.69
C MET A 68 17.20 -6.57 5.52
N ARG A 69 18.31 -6.25 4.86
CA ARG A 69 19.57 -5.83 5.47
C ARG A 69 19.83 -4.33 5.32
N LEU A 70 18.83 -3.57 4.84
CA LEU A 70 18.89 -2.11 4.81
C LEU A 70 18.90 -1.54 6.23
N ARG A 71 19.70 -0.48 6.40
CA ARG A 71 19.75 0.36 7.58
C ARG A 71 19.73 1.82 7.16
N PHE A 72 19.33 2.68 8.06
CA PHE A 72 19.29 4.13 7.86
C PHE A 72 20.13 4.83 8.92
N THR A 73 20.78 5.90 8.53
CA THR A 73 21.57 6.76 9.43
C THR A 73 21.63 8.17 8.83
N LYS A 74 22.10 9.13 9.61
CA LYS A 74 22.39 10.47 9.10
C LYS A 74 23.83 10.56 8.59
N ASP A 75 24.02 11.21 7.45
CA ASP A 75 25.35 11.57 6.98
C ASP A 75 25.92 12.80 7.72
N GLU A 76 27.12 13.23 7.36
CA GLU A 76 27.80 14.38 7.97
C GLU A 76 27.03 15.69 7.80
N ASP A 77 26.19 15.80 6.76
CA ASP A 77 25.34 16.96 6.49
C ASP A 77 23.99 16.87 7.21
N GLY A 78 23.72 15.77 7.96
CA GLY A 78 22.49 15.51 8.67
C GLY A 78 21.36 14.92 7.83
N ASN A 79 21.62 14.58 6.56
CA ASN A 79 20.64 13.96 5.67
C ASN A 79 20.49 12.47 6.01
N LEU A 80 19.26 11.96 5.98
CA LEU A 80 19.00 10.54 6.11
C LEU A 80 19.50 9.79 4.87
N VAL A 81 20.35 8.80 5.07
CA VAL A 81 20.92 7.93 4.03
C VAL A 81 20.70 6.47 4.37
N GLN A 82 20.73 5.62 3.35
CA GLN A 82 20.62 4.18 3.50
C GLN A 82 21.95 3.46 3.20
N TYR A 83 22.14 2.33 3.86
CA TYR A 83 23.26 1.44 3.62
C TYR A 83 22.87 -0.03 3.85
N LEU A 84 23.66 -0.95 3.33
CA LEU A 84 23.48 -2.38 3.56
C LEU A 84 24.48 -2.87 4.60
N VAL A 85 23.96 -3.61 5.59
CA VAL A 85 24.82 -4.38 6.46
C VAL A 85 25.13 -5.75 5.83
N PRO A 86 26.27 -6.38 6.16
CA PRO A 86 26.53 -7.77 5.83
C PRO A 86 25.50 -8.66 6.51
N THR A 87 25.47 -9.94 6.14
CA THR A 87 24.62 -10.93 6.81
C THR A 87 24.93 -10.96 8.30
N GLU A 88 23.89 -10.84 9.11
CA GLU A 88 23.95 -10.91 10.57
C GLU A 88 23.14 -12.09 11.08
N ASP A 89 23.63 -12.74 12.14
CA ASP A 89 22.83 -13.76 12.82
C ASP A 89 21.77 -13.09 13.69
N ARG A 90 20.51 -13.23 13.26
CA ARG A 90 19.36 -12.67 13.94
C ARG A 90 18.62 -13.75 14.72
N GLU A 91 18.26 -13.44 15.94
CA GLU A 91 17.37 -14.30 16.69
C GLU A 91 15.99 -14.37 16.03
N ILE A 92 15.54 -15.59 15.71
CA ILE A 92 14.19 -15.86 15.19
C ILE A 92 13.47 -16.69 16.25
N LYS A 93 12.61 -16.02 17.00
CA LYS A 93 11.88 -16.63 18.11
C LYS A 93 10.75 -17.52 17.60
N LEU A 94 10.37 -18.50 18.40
CA LEU A 94 9.12 -19.23 18.29
C LEU A 94 8.24 -18.83 19.48
N VAL A 95 7.04 -18.32 19.18
CA VAL A 95 6.03 -18.04 20.20
C VAL A 95 4.86 -19.00 19.99
N ASP A 96 4.49 -19.69 21.09
CA ASP A 96 3.45 -20.71 21.10
C ASP A 96 2.17 -20.15 21.75
N PHE A 97 1.18 -19.88 20.93
CA PHE A 97 -0.16 -19.46 21.34
C PHE A 97 -1.20 -20.60 21.21
N SER A 98 -0.76 -21.86 21.02
CA SER A 98 -1.68 -22.99 20.79
C SER A 98 -2.74 -23.19 21.87
N HIS A 99 -2.46 -22.71 23.09
CA HIS A 99 -3.35 -22.80 24.26
C HIS A 99 -4.11 -21.49 24.56
N TRP A 100 -3.94 -20.45 23.73
CA TRP A 100 -4.64 -19.18 23.88
C TRP A 100 -5.99 -19.23 23.12
N ARG A 101 -6.86 -18.24 23.40
CA ARG A 101 -7.92 -17.94 22.42
C ARG A 101 -7.26 -17.27 21.21
N GLU A 102 -7.76 -17.58 20.02
CA GLU A 102 -7.18 -17.05 18.78
C GLU A 102 -7.20 -15.51 18.74
N GLU A 103 -8.29 -14.91 19.22
CA GLU A 103 -8.44 -13.45 19.31
C GLU A 103 -7.37 -12.81 20.20
N ASP A 104 -7.07 -13.42 21.36
CA ASP A 104 -6.06 -12.90 22.29
C ASP A 104 -4.65 -12.98 21.68
N ALA A 105 -4.36 -14.03 20.91
CA ALA A 105 -3.09 -14.18 20.19
C ALA A 105 -2.94 -13.08 19.12
N HIS A 106 -4.01 -12.80 18.38
CA HIS A 106 -4.02 -11.73 17.37
C HIS A 106 -3.89 -10.34 18.00
N GLU A 107 -4.55 -10.09 19.13
CA GLU A 107 -4.41 -8.81 19.85
C GLU A 107 -2.99 -8.62 20.41
N GLU A 108 -2.32 -9.68 20.84
CA GLU A 108 -0.92 -9.59 21.25
C GLU A 108 0.00 -9.24 20.08
N MET A 109 -0.16 -9.88 18.93
CA MET A 109 0.59 -9.57 17.71
C MET A 109 0.27 -8.16 17.18
N LYS A 110 -0.95 -7.67 17.38
CA LYS A 110 -1.33 -6.28 17.10
C LYS A 110 -0.62 -5.30 18.05
N ARG A 111 -0.33 -5.66 19.30
CA ARG A 111 0.50 -4.83 20.18
C ARG A 111 1.94 -4.76 19.69
N TRP A 112 2.50 -5.87 19.19
CA TRP A 112 3.85 -5.87 18.62
C TRP A 112 3.97 -4.97 17.39
N SER A 113 2.92 -4.85 16.56
CA SER A 113 2.93 -3.98 15.40
C SER A 113 3.07 -2.50 15.73
N ARG A 114 2.69 -2.09 16.95
CA ARG A 114 2.78 -0.71 17.43
C ARG A 114 4.15 -0.33 17.98
N ILE A 115 5.03 -1.30 18.20
CA ILE A 115 6.40 -1.02 18.67
C ILE A 115 7.21 -0.54 17.48
N PRO A 116 7.73 0.72 17.49
CA PRO A 116 8.41 1.28 16.33
C PRO A 116 9.72 0.58 15.99
N LEU A 117 10.08 0.60 14.73
CA LEU A 117 11.40 0.26 14.21
C LEU A 117 12.13 1.57 13.92
N HIS A 118 13.28 1.80 14.59
CA HIS A 118 13.97 3.09 14.58
C HIS A 118 15.00 3.22 13.45
N MET A 119 15.04 4.40 12.80
CA MET A 119 15.98 4.72 11.71
C MET A 119 17.34 5.23 12.25
N ASP A 120 17.95 4.51 13.17
CA ASP A 120 19.18 4.87 13.89
C ASP A 120 20.31 3.84 13.69
N GLY A 121 20.26 3.08 12.61
CA GLY A 121 21.17 1.96 12.36
C GLY A 121 20.64 0.62 12.84
N SER A 122 19.51 0.60 13.55
CA SER A 122 18.86 -0.62 14.06
C SER A 122 18.26 -1.48 12.94
N PRO A 123 17.98 -2.77 13.23
CA PRO A 123 17.26 -3.64 12.32
C PRO A 123 15.87 -3.09 11.95
N MET A 124 15.56 -3.10 10.66
CA MET A 124 14.32 -2.56 10.09
C MET A 124 13.24 -3.63 9.88
N SER A 125 13.37 -4.76 10.54
CA SER A 125 12.40 -5.86 10.47
C SER A 125 12.50 -6.78 11.67
N GLU A 126 11.39 -7.45 11.97
CA GLU A 126 11.29 -8.50 12.99
C GLU A 126 10.45 -9.65 12.44
N ILE A 127 10.93 -10.89 12.57
CA ILE A 127 10.19 -12.09 12.18
C ILE A 127 10.12 -13.03 13.39
N VAL A 128 8.91 -13.47 13.68
CA VAL A 128 8.61 -14.42 14.76
C VAL A 128 7.87 -15.62 14.16
N MET A 129 8.33 -16.83 14.46
CA MET A 129 7.59 -18.05 14.14
C MET A 129 6.46 -18.20 15.17
N ILE A 130 5.27 -18.54 14.68
CA ILE A 130 4.05 -18.56 15.48
C ILE A 130 3.38 -19.92 15.38
N ARG A 131 2.90 -20.39 16.52
CA ARG A 131 1.94 -21.49 16.62
C ARG A 131 0.64 -20.96 17.16
N LEU A 132 -0.45 -21.13 16.41
CA LEU A 132 -1.82 -20.72 16.79
C LEU A 132 -2.67 -21.94 17.15
N PRO A 133 -3.83 -21.73 17.79
CA PRO A 133 -4.84 -22.77 17.96
C PRO A 133 -5.25 -23.44 16.64
N GLY A 134 -5.77 -24.66 16.68
CA GLY A 134 -6.24 -25.39 15.50
C GLY A 134 -5.14 -25.82 14.53
N ASN A 135 -3.91 -26.03 15.04
CA ASN A 135 -2.74 -26.43 14.24
C ASN A 135 -2.32 -25.44 13.15
N PHE A 136 -2.71 -24.19 13.27
CA PHE A 136 -2.20 -23.13 12.42
C PHE A 136 -0.79 -22.73 12.85
N ASN A 137 0.16 -22.85 11.93
CA ASN A 137 1.56 -22.53 12.19
C ASN A 137 2.08 -21.63 11.07
N GLY A 138 2.97 -20.69 11.40
CA GLY A 138 3.50 -19.77 10.39
C GLY A 138 4.39 -18.69 10.95
N LEU A 139 4.30 -17.52 10.36
CA LEU A 139 5.16 -16.37 10.64
C LEU A 139 4.33 -15.12 10.92
N TYR A 140 4.74 -14.38 11.93
CA TYR A 140 4.50 -12.96 12.07
C TYR A 140 5.71 -12.22 11.54
N MET A 141 5.51 -11.22 10.69
CA MET A 141 6.57 -10.37 10.17
C MET A 141 6.18 -8.90 10.31
N LYS A 142 7.04 -8.13 10.95
CA LYS A 142 6.98 -6.67 10.99
C LYS A 142 8.18 -6.11 10.25
N VAL A 143 7.94 -5.19 9.31
CA VAL A 143 8.97 -4.51 8.53
C VAL A 143 8.70 -3.01 8.49
N HIS A 144 9.76 -2.23 8.41
CA HIS A 144 9.64 -0.80 8.19
C HIS A 144 9.34 -0.50 6.71
N HIS A 145 8.36 0.34 6.44
CA HIS A 145 7.87 0.60 5.07
C HIS A 145 8.94 1.20 4.14
N MET A 146 9.99 1.82 4.68
CA MET A 146 11.13 2.28 3.88
C MET A 146 11.99 1.14 3.33
N THR A 147 11.86 -0.08 3.83
CA THR A 147 12.63 -1.24 3.35
C THR A 147 11.84 -2.17 2.47
N MET A 148 10.52 -2.28 2.67
CA MET A 148 9.66 -3.20 1.91
C MET A 148 8.26 -2.62 1.75
N ASP A 149 7.66 -2.85 0.59
CA ASP A 149 6.22 -2.72 0.34
C ASP A 149 5.54 -4.10 0.32
N SER A 150 4.22 -4.14 0.14
CA SER A 150 3.44 -5.39 0.13
C SER A 150 3.95 -6.40 -0.89
N THR A 151 4.36 -5.97 -2.08
CA THR A 151 4.92 -6.87 -3.12
C THR A 151 6.24 -7.49 -2.67
N ALA A 152 7.11 -6.70 -2.05
CA ALA A 152 8.37 -7.20 -1.50
C ALA A 152 8.16 -8.18 -0.35
N ILE A 153 7.21 -7.88 0.55
CA ILE A 153 6.78 -8.76 1.64
C ILE A 153 6.29 -10.10 1.10
N MET A 154 5.39 -10.09 0.11
CA MET A 154 4.88 -11.30 -0.51
C MET A 154 5.97 -12.11 -1.22
N SER A 155 6.93 -11.44 -1.87
CA SER A 155 8.09 -12.10 -2.48
C SER A 155 8.97 -12.80 -1.45
N PHE A 156 9.17 -12.18 -0.29
CA PHE A 156 9.91 -12.77 0.83
C PHE A 156 9.19 -13.99 1.39
N TYR A 157 7.89 -13.90 1.69
CA TYR A 157 7.09 -15.03 2.16
C TYR A 157 7.13 -16.19 1.15
N SER A 158 6.91 -15.88 -0.12
CA SER A 158 6.95 -16.88 -1.20
C SER A 158 8.30 -17.60 -1.25
N TYR A 159 9.41 -16.86 -1.13
CA TYR A 159 10.74 -17.44 -1.12
C TYR A 159 10.95 -18.38 0.07
N VAL A 160 10.66 -17.91 1.29
CA VAL A 160 10.84 -18.69 2.53
C VAL A 160 10.00 -19.96 2.53
N LEU A 161 8.73 -19.86 2.13
CA LEU A 161 7.82 -20.99 2.09
C LEU A 161 8.20 -22.02 1.00
N ASN A 162 8.54 -21.56 -0.20
CA ASN A 162 9.00 -22.46 -1.26
C ASN A 162 10.33 -23.13 -0.89
N LEU A 163 11.24 -22.43 -0.20
CA LEU A 163 12.49 -23.00 0.29
C LEU A 163 12.22 -24.05 1.39
N TYR A 164 11.27 -23.77 2.29
CA TYR A 164 10.83 -24.75 3.29
C TYR A 164 10.27 -26.01 2.62
N CYS A 165 9.36 -25.85 1.65
CA CYS A 165 8.77 -26.97 0.90
C CYS A 165 9.84 -27.76 0.15
N TYR A 166 10.78 -27.09 -0.52
CA TYR A 166 11.92 -27.73 -1.19
C TYR A 166 12.76 -28.60 -0.26
N LYS A 167 12.95 -28.16 0.99
CA LYS A 167 13.73 -28.91 2.00
C LYS A 167 12.96 -30.05 2.66
N LYS A 168 11.64 -29.99 2.68
CA LYS A 168 10.80 -30.93 3.45
C LYS A 168 10.07 -31.98 2.61
N PHE A 169 9.82 -31.68 1.35
CA PHE A 169 9.02 -32.55 0.48
C PHE A 169 9.82 -32.95 -0.76
N GLU A 170 9.55 -34.16 -1.26
CA GLU A 170 10.17 -34.67 -2.47
C GLU A 170 9.56 -34.02 -3.73
N ASN A 171 10.34 -34.00 -4.81
CA ASN A 171 9.93 -33.49 -6.12
C ASN A 171 9.50 -32.01 -6.18
N ILE A 172 10.01 -31.18 -5.27
CA ILE A 172 9.80 -29.73 -5.27
C ILE A 172 11.05 -29.01 -5.78
N GLU A 173 10.88 -28.08 -6.71
CA GLU A 173 11.97 -27.27 -7.24
C GLU A 173 12.43 -26.21 -6.21
N ALA A 174 13.74 -25.93 -6.20
CA ALA A 174 14.26 -24.83 -5.39
C ALA A 174 13.68 -23.49 -5.82
N PRO A 175 13.38 -22.58 -4.88
CA PRO A 175 12.87 -21.24 -5.21
C PRO A 175 13.91 -20.45 -6.01
N LYS A 176 13.41 -19.59 -6.91
CA LYS A 176 14.26 -18.63 -7.62
C LYS A 176 14.83 -17.61 -6.64
N LEU A 177 16.12 -17.30 -6.78
CA LEU A 177 16.75 -16.25 -5.98
C LEU A 177 16.16 -14.88 -6.30
N PRO A 178 16.00 -13.99 -5.30
CA PRO A 178 15.62 -12.61 -5.52
C PRO A 178 16.68 -11.89 -6.37
N LYS A 179 16.28 -10.82 -7.01
CA LYS A 179 17.21 -9.91 -7.72
C LYS A 179 17.82 -8.91 -6.74
N SER A 180 18.95 -8.35 -7.14
CA SER A 180 19.65 -7.37 -6.29
C SER A 180 18.87 -6.07 -6.12
N TYR A 181 18.61 -5.69 -4.88
CA TYR A 181 18.08 -4.37 -4.52
C TYR A 181 19.05 -3.26 -4.89
N LEU A 182 20.36 -3.44 -4.65
CA LEU A 182 21.38 -2.45 -5.02
C LEU A 182 21.43 -2.19 -6.53
N ALA A 183 21.23 -3.21 -7.35
CA ALA A 183 21.16 -3.03 -8.80
C ALA A 183 19.96 -2.14 -9.19
N GLN A 184 18.80 -2.36 -8.56
CA GLN A 184 17.62 -1.55 -8.78
C GLN A 184 17.81 -0.12 -8.22
N LEU A 185 18.34 0.02 -7.01
CA LEU A 185 18.65 1.32 -6.40
C LEU A 185 19.51 2.19 -7.30
N LYS A 186 20.56 1.63 -7.90
CA LYS A 186 21.43 2.36 -8.83
C LYS A 186 20.69 2.85 -10.08
N LEU A 187 19.70 2.10 -10.57
CA LEU A 187 18.86 2.53 -11.69
C LEU A 187 17.90 3.65 -11.27
N ASP A 188 17.31 3.57 -10.08
CA ASP A 188 16.43 4.60 -9.55
C ASP A 188 17.21 5.92 -9.35
N LEU A 189 18.41 5.87 -8.78
CA LEU A 189 19.26 7.05 -8.61
C LEU A 189 19.73 7.63 -9.96
N LYS A 190 20.05 6.77 -10.95
CA LYS A 190 20.40 7.22 -12.30
C LYS A 190 19.20 7.91 -12.99
N TYR A 191 17.97 7.45 -12.76
CA TYR A 191 16.78 8.13 -13.26
C TYR A 191 16.66 9.54 -12.68
N GLU A 192 16.92 9.72 -11.39
CA GLU A 192 16.85 11.01 -10.70
C GLU A 192 17.98 11.98 -11.05
N ASP A 193 19.08 11.51 -11.64
CA ASP A 193 20.22 12.32 -12.05
C ASP A 193 20.01 12.92 -13.45
N ASN A 194 19.03 13.84 -13.56
CA ASN A 194 18.70 14.62 -14.76
C ASN A 194 18.54 13.79 -16.05
N SER A 195 17.93 12.61 -15.94
CA SER A 195 17.70 11.77 -17.11
C SER A 195 16.64 12.36 -18.05
N PRO A 196 16.70 12.10 -19.38
CA PRO A 196 15.63 12.49 -20.30
C PRO A 196 14.25 11.92 -19.91
N ALA A 197 14.24 10.77 -19.22
CA ALA A 197 13.01 10.16 -18.71
C ALA A 197 12.42 10.97 -17.55
N LEU A 198 13.25 11.49 -16.65
CA LEU A 198 12.84 12.39 -15.57
C LEU A 198 12.18 13.66 -16.14
N GLU A 199 12.81 14.31 -17.14
CA GLU A 199 12.27 15.53 -17.75
C GLU A 199 10.94 15.28 -18.49
N ARG A 200 10.81 14.14 -19.18
CA ARG A 200 9.54 13.73 -19.79
C ARG A 200 8.45 13.55 -18.75
N ASP A 201 8.75 12.86 -17.65
CA ASP A 201 7.77 12.58 -16.60
C ASP A 201 7.42 13.87 -15.84
N ARG A 202 8.39 14.74 -15.58
CA ARG A 202 8.16 16.09 -15.00
C ARG A 202 7.23 16.93 -15.88
N LYS A 203 7.49 16.97 -17.17
CA LYS A 203 6.65 17.72 -18.11
C LYS A 203 5.21 17.23 -18.06
N PHE A 204 4.97 15.92 -18.09
CA PHE A 204 3.62 15.34 -17.96
C PHE A 204 2.91 15.81 -16.69
N TRP A 205 3.60 15.78 -15.54
CA TRP A 205 2.99 16.16 -14.28
C TRP A 205 2.73 17.67 -14.16
N LEU A 206 3.61 18.51 -14.72
CA LEU A 206 3.39 19.95 -14.75
C LEU A 206 2.22 20.32 -15.68
N GLU A 207 2.04 19.64 -16.81
CA GLU A 207 0.89 19.82 -17.68
C GLU A 207 -0.45 19.52 -16.97
N GLN A 208 -0.46 18.63 -15.96
CA GLN A 208 -1.69 18.42 -15.17
C GLN A 208 -2.07 19.65 -14.32
N LEU A 209 -1.13 20.51 -13.98
CA LEU A 209 -1.36 21.73 -13.22
C LEU A 209 -1.94 22.89 -14.06
N GLU A 210 -1.91 22.79 -15.39
CA GLU A 210 -2.54 23.78 -16.29
C GLU A 210 -4.09 23.78 -16.18
N ALA A 211 -4.67 22.69 -15.68
CA ALA A 211 -6.09 22.60 -15.37
C ALA A 211 -6.45 23.52 -14.19
N PRO A 212 -7.73 23.95 -14.07
CA PRO A 212 -8.19 24.67 -12.87
C PRO A 212 -7.83 23.92 -11.58
N GLU A 213 -7.61 24.67 -10.49
CA GLU A 213 -7.32 24.06 -9.18
C GLU A 213 -8.35 23.00 -8.79
N PRO A 214 -7.94 21.78 -8.38
CA PRO A 214 -8.85 20.75 -7.87
C PRO A 214 -9.63 21.23 -6.66
N ILE A 215 -10.65 20.49 -6.26
CA ILE A 215 -11.33 20.71 -4.99
C ILE A 215 -11.22 19.47 -4.10
N TYR A 216 -10.94 19.69 -2.82
CA TYR A 216 -11.00 18.62 -1.83
C TYR A 216 -12.44 18.11 -1.69
N THR A 217 -12.63 16.82 -1.90
CA THR A 217 -13.92 16.15 -1.79
C THR A 217 -13.97 15.33 -0.50
N PRO A 218 -14.60 15.83 0.57
CA PRO A 218 -14.70 15.12 1.86
C PRO A 218 -15.65 13.92 1.76
N PHE A 219 -15.43 12.95 2.64
CA PHE A 219 -16.34 11.80 2.82
C PHE A 219 -17.13 11.90 4.11
N SER A 220 -17.05 12.83 4.92
CA SER A 220 -17.79 12.93 6.18
C SER A 220 -18.77 14.10 6.14
N PRO A 221 -19.91 14.03 6.89
CA PRO A 221 -20.74 15.18 7.16
C PRO A 221 -19.94 16.36 7.76
N ARG A 222 -18.83 16.05 8.44
CA ARG A 222 -17.84 17.06 8.84
C ARG A 222 -17.07 17.51 7.61
N ASN A 223 -17.57 18.56 6.98
CA ASN A 223 -16.88 19.15 5.85
C ASN A 223 -15.66 19.95 6.34
N ARG A 224 -14.51 19.26 6.47
CA ARG A 224 -13.24 19.86 6.91
C ARG A 224 -12.82 21.04 6.07
N LEU A 225 -13.15 21.04 4.80
CA LEU A 225 -12.86 22.19 3.94
C LEU A 225 -13.66 23.40 4.37
N LEU A 226 -14.94 23.25 4.77
CA LEU A 226 -15.73 24.34 5.31
C LEU A 226 -15.18 24.83 6.64
N GLU A 227 -14.86 23.92 7.56
CA GLU A 227 -14.23 24.26 8.84
C GLU A 227 -12.93 25.04 8.63
N LEU A 228 -12.08 24.61 7.70
CA LEU A 228 -10.82 25.26 7.39
C LEU A 228 -11.03 26.63 6.74
N ARG A 229 -12.04 26.78 5.86
CA ARG A 229 -12.43 28.08 5.29
C ARG A 229 -12.85 29.07 6.37
N GLU A 230 -13.63 28.62 7.35
CA GLU A 230 -14.04 29.43 8.50
C GLU A 230 -12.84 29.81 9.37
N GLN A 231 -11.98 28.84 9.72
CA GLN A 231 -10.79 29.08 10.56
C GLN A 231 -9.78 30.04 9.91
N THR A 232 -9.60 29.95 8.60
CA THR A 232 -8.65 30.78 7.86
C THR A 232 -9.24 32.10 7.37
N GLY A 233 -10.56 32.24 7.42
CA GLY A 233 -11.29 33.36 6.79
C GLY A 233 -11.18 33.39 5.27
N ASN A 234 -10.77 32.28 4.65
CA ASN A 234 -10.65 32.17 3.19
C ASN A 234 -11.74 31.27 2.59
N PRO A 235 -12.86 31.85 2.10
CA PRO A 235 -13.96 31.05 1.52
C PRO A 235 -13.60 30.37 0.20
N ASN A 236 -12.51 30.78 -0.44
CA ASN A 236 -12.08 30.27 -1.74
C ASN A 236 -11.07 29.13 -1.64
N LEU A 237 -10.69 28.73 -0.42
CA LEU A 237 -9.76 27.63 -0.21
C LEU A 237 -10.32 26.32 -0.81
N ARG A 238 -9.53 25.62 -1.60
CA ARG A 238 -9.93 24.37 -2.28
C ARG A 238 -9.20 23.16 -1.76
N ALA A 239 -7.99 23.32 -1.21
CA ALA A 239 -7.19 22.28 -0.60
C ALA A 239 -7.45 22.18 0.91
N CYS A 240 -7.24 21.00 1.50
CA CYS A 240 -7.45 20.75 2.93
C CYS A 240 -6.21 20.11 3.56
N TYR A 241 -5.95 20.40 4.85
CA TYR A 241 -4.95 19.67 5.61
C TYR A 241 -5.42 18.24 5.91
N GLY A 242 -4.47 17.32 6.08
CA GLY A 242 -4.69 16.10 6.83
C GLY A 242 -5.14 16.41 8.27
N THR A 243 -5.63 15.40 8.98
CA THR A 243 -5.98 15.58 10.40
C THR A 243 -4.73 15.67 11.27
N GLY A 244 -4.83 16.36 12.39
CA GLY A 244 -3.82 16.30 13.45
C GLY A 244 -3.93 15.04 14.31
N ASP A 245 -5.03 14.31 14.22
CA ASP A 245 -5.27 13.05 14.93
C ASP A 245 -5.15 11.89 13.95
N ILE A 246 -4.11 11.08 14.16
CA ILE A 246 -3.76 9.96 13.29
C ILE A 246 -4.08 8.60 13.91
N GLU A 247 -4.78 8.55 15.06
CA GLU A 247 -5.25 7.29 15.64
C GLU A 247 -6.18 6.58 14.67
N ALA A 248 -5.88 5.32 14.35
CA ALA A 248 -6.59 4.58 13.33
C ALA A 248 -7.06 3.21 13.79
N ASP A 249 -8.02 2.67 13.05
CA ASP A 249 -8.44 1.27 13.11
C ASP A 249 -8.64 0.72 11.70
N ILE A 250 -8.77 -0.59 11.59
CA ILE A 250 -9.02 -1.30 10.33
C ILE A 250 -10.35 -2.04 10.43
N LYS A 251 -11.22 -1.82 9.44
CA LYS A 251 -12.42 -2.64 9.23
C LYS A 251 -12.30 -3.40 7.92
N VAL A 252 -12.58 -4.70 7.97
CA VAL A 252 -12.54 -5.59 6.80
C VAL A 252 -13.95 -6.01 6.43
N TYR A 253 -14.26 -5.94 5.13
CA TYR A 253 -15.46 -6.51 4.54
C TYR A 253 -15.06 -7.51 3.45
N GLU A 254 -15.69 -8.65 3.44
CA GLU A 254 -15.52 -9.65 2.39
C GLU A 254 -16.67 -9.52 1.39
N LEU A 255 -16.33 -9.34 0.11
CA LEU A 255 -17.31 -9.34 -0.95
C LEU A 255 -17.75 -10.79 -1.21
N GLU A 256 -19.05 -11.02 -1.24
CA GLU A 256 -19.63 -12.33 -1.48
C GLU A 256 -19.17 -12.94 -2.82
N ASP A 257 -19.29 -14.26 -2.94
CA ASP A 257 -18.80 -15.02 -4.09
C ASP A 257 -19.45 -14.58 -5.42
N ALA A 258 -20.77 -14.42 -5.45
CA ALA A 258 -21.50 -14.04 -6.68
C ALA A 258 -21.11 -12.63 -7.17
N PRO A 259 -21.10 -11.55 -6.33
CA PRO A 259 -20.57 -10.25 -6.70
C PRO A 259 -19.08 -10.28 -7.10
N SER A 260 -18.25 -11.05 -6.40
CA SER A 260 -16.83 -11.17 -6.76
C SER A 260 -16.66 -11.74 -8.18
N LYS A 261 -17.40 -12.79 -8.51
CA LYS A 261 -17.40 -13.38 -9.86
C LYS A 261 -17.93 -12.42 -10.92
N ALA A 262 -19.00 -11.66 -10.60
CA ALA A 262 -19.56 -10.66 -11.51
C ALA A 262 -18.54 -9.55 -11.84
N LEU A 263 -17.84 -9.02 -10.83
CA LEU A 263 -16.79 -8.02 -11.02
C LEU A 263 -15.64 -8.54 -11.91
N ILE A 264 -15.18 -9.77 -11.66
CA ILE A 264 -14.12 -10.41 -12.46
C ILE A 264 -14.59 -10.66 -13.90
N ALA A 265 -15.83 -11.13 -14.08
CA ALA A 265 -16.41 -11.38 -15.40
C ALA A 265 -16.52 -10.11 -16.21
N PHE A 266 -17.05 -9.02 -15.62
CA PHE A 266 -17.15 -7.71 -16.24
C PHE A 266 -15.78 -7.15 -16.65
N SER A 267 -14.80 -7.21 -15.75
CA SER A 267 -13.42 -6.81 -16.03
C SER A 267 -12.85 -7.51 -17.26
N LYS A 268 -13.08 -8.82 -17.39
CA LYS A 268 -12.61 -9.61 -18.54
C LYS A 268 -13.38 -9.29 -19.83
N GLU A 269 -14.70 -9.19 -19.76
CA GLU A 269 -15.59 -8.91 -20.91
C GLU A 269 -15.26 -7.58 -21.57
N TYR A 270 -15.19 -6.53 -20.75
CA TYR A 270 -14.94 -5.15 -21.26
C TYR A 270 -13.44 -4.81 -21.34
N ARG A 271 -12.53 -5.71 -20.90
CA ARG A 271 -11.08 -5.47 -20.85
C ARG A 271 -10.71 -4.22 -20.04
N ILE A 272 -11.42 -4.03 -18.93
CA ILE A 272 -11.18 -2.92 -18.00
C ILE A 272 -10.57 -3.50 -16.73
N PRO A 273 -9.40 -3.00 -16.27
CA PRO A 273 -8.79 -3.47 -15.02
C PRO A 273 -9.73 -3.32 -13.82
N VAL A 274 -9.71 -4.28 -12.89
CA VAL A 274 -10.46 -4.20 -11.63
C VAL A 274 -10.11 -2.90 -10.89
N ALA A 275 -8.83 -2.49 -10.89
CA ALA A 275 -8.40 -1.22 -10.29
C ALA A 275 -9.19 -0.02 -10.82
N SER A 276 -9.37 0.08 -12.15
CA SER A 276 -10.14 1.20 -12.76
C SER A 276 -11.62 1.16 -12.35
N ILE A 277 -12.21 -0.04 -12.18
CA ILE A 277 -13.61 -0.18 -11.71
C ILE A 277 -13.73 0.30 -10.26
N LEU A 278 -12.79 -0.10 -9.39
CA LEU A 278 -12.74 0.32 -8.00
C LEU A 278 -12.52 1.84 -7.88
N LEU A 279 -11.63 2.41 -8.68
CA LEU A 279 -11.36 3.85 -8.73
C LEU A 279 -12.60 4.64 -9.17
N LEU A 280 -13.33 4.17 -10.21
CA LEU A 280 -14.58 4.80 -10.63
C LEU A 280 -15.65 4.71 -9.53
N GLY A 281 -15.81 3.54 -8.91
CA GLY A 281 -16.76 3.36 -7.80
C GLY A 281 -16.45 4.31 -6.65
N LEU A 282 -15.20 4.36 -6.22
CA LEU A 282 -14.77 5.19 -5.09
C LEU A 282 -14.95 6.69 -5.42
N ARG A 283 -14.47 7.16 -6.61
CA ARG A 283 -14.68 8.55 -7.03
C ARG A 283 -16.16 8.93 -7.10
N THR A 284 -17.04 8.00 -7.51
CA THR A 284 -18.48 8.25 -7.60
C THR A 284 -19.10 8.42 -6.21
N VAL A 285 -18.68 7.64 -5.25
CA VAL A 285 -19.10 7.81 -3.85
C VAL A 285 -18.67 9.17 -3.31
N PHE A 286 -17.42 9.59 -3.55
CA PHE A 286 -16.94 10.92 -3.12
C PHE A 286 -17.65 12.06 -3.85
N SER A 287 -18.01 11.88 -5.12
CA SER A 287 -18.89 12.81 -5.85
C SER A 287 -20.23 13.01 -5.13
N HIS A 288 -20.88 11.89 -4.76
CA HIS A 288 -22.17 11.91 -4.07
C HIS A 288 -22.09 12.70 -2.75
N PHE A 289 -21.13 12.37 -1.87
CA PHE A 289 -20.98 13.05 -0.58
C PHE A 289 -20.52 14.50 -0.68
N SER A 290 -20.04 14.92 -1.86
CA SER A 290 -19.63 16.31 -2.14
C SER A 290 -20.66 17.07 -2.98
N GLY A 291 -21.95 16.70 -2.92
CA GLY A 291 -23.01 17.36 -3.65
C GLY A 291 -23.02 17.10 -5.15
N ASN A 292 -22.65 15.89 -5.54
CA ASN A 292 -22.49 15.44 -6.93
C ASN A 292 -21.39 16.22 -7.68
N GLU A 293 -20.27 16.53 -6.99
CA GLU A 293 -19.11 17.18 -7.60
C GLU A 293 -18.58 16.35 -8.79
N LYS A 294 -18.40 16.99 -9.92
CA LYS A 294 -17.93 16.34 -11.16
C LYS A 294 -16.42 16.11 -11.15
N ASP A 295 -15.67 17.01 -10.52
CA ASP A 295 -14.22 17.04 -10.47
C ASP A 295 -13.74 16.41 -9.16
N VAL A 296 -13.42 15.12 -9.22
CA VAL A 296 -13.02 14.33 -8.04
C VAL A 296 -11.63 13.77 -8.23
N SER A 297 -10.80 13.91 -7.21
CA SER A 297 -9.47 13.31 -7.11
C SER A 297 -9.43 12.22 -6.04
N VAL A 298 -8.94 11.04 -6.43
CA VAL A 298 -8.67 9.91 -5.53
C VAL A 298 -7.19 9.56 -5.63
N LYS A 299 -6.53 9.39 -4.52
CA LYS A 299 -5.12 8.97 -4.55
C LYS A 299 -5.01 7.49 -4.92
N ASN A 300 -4.24 7.18 -5.95
CA ASN A 300 -3.98 5.82 -6.41
C ASN A 300 -2.56 5.39 -6.00
N ALA A 301 -2.47 4.24 -5.37
CA ALA A 301 -1.20 3.63 -4.98
C ALA A 301 -0.64 2.82 -6.16
N VAL A 302 0.59 3.13 -6.58
CA VAL A 302 1.26 2.53 -7.74
C VAL A 302 2.53 1.82 -7.33
N ALA A 303 2.59 0.51 -7.55
CA ALA A 303 3.71 -0.33 -7.11
C ALA A 303 5.01 -0.14 -7.94
N ARG A 304 4.96 0.43 -9.15
CA ARG A 304 6.11 0.66 -10.06
C ARG A 304 6.99 -0.57 -10.26
N ARG A 305 6.40 -1.71 -10.61
CA ARG A 305 7.09 -3.02 -10.76
C ARG A 305 6.87 -3.61 -12.15
N GLY A 306 7.18 -2.80 -13.19
CA GLY A 306 6.98 -3.15 -14.60
C GLY A 306 8.04 -4.09 -15.18
N THR A 307 9.24 -4.16 -14.59
CA THR A 307 10.32 -5.04 -15.04
C THR A 307 10.56 -6.21 -14.07
N LEU A 308 11.26 -7.23 -14.56
CA LEU A 308 11.63 -8.39 -13.74
C LEU A 308 12.53 -7.99 -12.55
N LEU A 309 13.44 -7.05 -12.76
CA LEU A 309 14.29 -6.53 -11.69
C LEU A 309 13.45 -5.80 -10.63
N GLU A 310 12.57 -4.91 -11.04
CA GLU A 310 11.68 -4.17 -10.13
C GLU A 310 10.75 -5.09 -9.35
N SER A 311 10.22 -6.15 -9.98
CA SER A 311 9.29 -7.08 -9.35
C SER A 311 9.95 -8.03 -8.34
N GLN A 312 11.25 -8.31 -8.49
CA GLN A 312 11.97 -9.34 -7.72
C GLN A 312 13.11 -8.81 -6.83
N SER A 313 13.40 -7.51 -6.86
CA SER A 313 14.51 -6.93 -6.07
C SER A 313 14.17 -6.62 -4.60
N GLY A 314 12.92 -6.78 -4.20
CA GLY A 314 12.47 -6.31 -2.89
C GLY A 314 12.38 -4.78 -2.84
N GLY A 315 12.60 -4.21 -1.66
CA GLY A 315 12.56 -2.76 -1.46
C GLY A 315 11.15 -2.17 -1.43
N THR A 316 11.04 -0.91 -1.02
CA THR A 316 9.82 -0.12 -1.21
C THR A 316 9.88 0.60 -2.54
N ARG A 317 8.81 0.50 -3.33
CA ARG A 317 8.71 1.14 -4.64
C ARG A 317 7.38 1.86 -4.85
N ILE A 318 6.48 1.79 -3.88
CA ILE A 318 5.15 2.37 -4.00
C ILE A 318 5.20 3.89 -4.07
N HIS A 319 4.47 4.47 -5.02
CA HIS A 319 4.17 5.90 -5.09
C HIS A 319 2.67 6.11 -4.97
N PHE A 320 2.30 7.30 -4.48
CA PHE A 320 0.90 7.71 -4.34
C PHE A 320 0.64 8.89 -5.26
N TRP A 321 -0.30 8.73 -6.19
CA TRP A 321 -0.56 9.71 -7.24
C TRP A 321 -2.02 10.13 -7.25
N PRO A 322 -2.33 11.44 -7.40
CA PRO A 322 -3.69 11.88 -7.61
C PRO A 322 -4.21 11.35 -8.95
N LEU A 323 -5.34 10.66 -8.92
CA LEU A 323 -6.12 10.31 -10.10
C LEU A 323 -7.35 11.21 -10.12
N ARG A 324 -7.20 12.37 -10.77
CA ARG A 324 -8.26 13.37 -10.94
C ARG A 324 -9.06 13.09 -12.20
N THR A 325 -10.37 13.05 -12.06
CA THR A 325 -11.30 12.87 -13.18
C THR A 325 -12.44 13.86 -13.10
N VAL A 326 -12.79 14.46 -14.26
CA VAL A 326 -14.00 15.24 -14.42
C VAL A 326 -14.97 14.39 -15.21
N ILE A 327 -16.10 14.01 -14.61
CA ILE A 327 -17.10 13.13 -15.22
C ILE A 327 -18.47 13.80 -15.11
N GLU A 328 -19.09 14.06 -16.27
CA GLU A 328 -20.43 14.63 -16.34
C GLU A 328 -21.50 13.61 -15.96
N PRO A 329 -22.62 14.02 -15.34
CA PRO A 329 -23.69 13.11 -14.92
C PRO A 329 -24.28 12.27 -16.06
N GLU A 330 -24.30 12.79 -17.27
CA GLU A 330 -24.83 12.13 -18.48
C GLU A 330 -23.89 11.06 -19.05
N THR A 331 -22.64 10.98 -18.54
CA THR A 331 -21.66 9.99 -18.99
C THR A 331 -22.12 8.59 -18.58
N SER A 332 -22.12 7.64 -19.52
CA SER A 332 -22.41 6.23 -19.19
C SER A 332 -21.34 5.63 -18.28
N PHE A 333 -21.70 4.62 -17.49
CA PHE A 333 -20.75 3.92 -16.62
C PHE A 333 -19.57 3.36 -17.40
N LEU A 334 -19.83 2.78 -18.57
CA LEU A 334 -18.76 2.23 -19.42
C LEU A 334 -17.84 3.32 -19.97
N ASP A 335 -18.36 4.47 -20.38
CA ASP A 335 -17.52 5.56 -20.88
C ASP A 335 -16.77 6.25 -19.73
N ALA A 336 -17.37 6.37 -18.55
CA ALA A 336 -16.68 6.82 -17.34
C ALA A 336 -15.51 5.89 -16.98
N LEU A 337 -15.67 4.56 -17.09
CA LEU A 337 -14.60 3.59 -16.91
C LEU A 337 -13.46 3.79 -17.92
N LYS A 338 -13.76 4.05 -19.19
CA LYS A 338 -12.74 4.35 -20.20
C LYS A 338 -11.96 5.63 -19.87
N ILE A 339 -12.63 6.67 -19.34
CA ILE A 339 -11.98 7.90 -18.88
C ILE A 339 -11.01 7.59 -17.73
N VAL A 340 -11.47 6.85 -16.71
CA VAL A 340 -10.63 6.44 -15.56
C VAL A 340 -9.44 5.62 -16.03
N GLN A 341 -9.66 4.59 -16.85
CA GLN A 341 -8.61 3.73 -17.39
C GLN A 341 -7.57 4.51 -18.21
N ALA A 342 -8.01 5.45 -19.05
CA ALA A 342 -7.11 6.28 -19.84
C ALA A 342 -6.21 7.17 -18.94
N LYS A 343 -6.79 7.77 -17.90
CA LYS A 343 -6.06 8.55 -16.90
C LYS A 343 -5.10 7.69 -16.10
N GLU A 344 -5.53 6.53 -15.63
CA GLU A 344 -4.69 5.57 -14.90
C GLU A 344 -3.51 5.11 -15.77
N ASN A 345 -3.74 4.74 -17.02
CA ASN A 345 -2.69 4.35 -17.96
C ASN A 345 -1.68 5.48 -18.24
N ALA A 346 -2.13 6.73 -18.30
CA ALA A 346 -1.25 7.88 -18.45
C ALA A 346 -0.39 8.07 -17.19
N LEU A 347 -1.01 8.04 -16.02
CA LEU A 347 -0.34 8.11 -14.72
C LEU A 347 0.73 7.01 -14.57
N LEU A 348 0.39 5.76 -14.88
CA LEU A 348 1.32 4.62 -14.76
C LEU A 348 2.58 4.78 -15.60
N ARG A 349 2.49 5.39 -16.80
CA ARG A 349 3.66 5.66 -17.66
C ARG A 349 4.62 6.69 -17.09
N HIS A 350 4.15 7.57 -16.21
CA HIS A 350 4.90 8.68 -15.63
C HIS A 350 5.06 8.56 -14.10
N ALA A 351 4.75 7.39 -13.55
CA ALA A 351 4.73 7.15 -12.11
C ALA A 351 6.13 7.13 -11.45
N ASN A 352 7.21 7.19 -12.22
CA ASN A 352 8.57 7.25 -11.68
C ASN A 352 8.95 8.63 -11.13
N TYR A 353 8.24 9.69 -11.52
CA TYR A 353 8.47 11.03 -10.97
C TYR A 353 8.35 11.02 -9.44
N ASP A 354 9.01 11.96 -8.77
CA ASP A 354 8.95 12.06 -7.30
C ASP A 354 7.65 12.73 -6.85
N PRO A 355 6.77 12.02 -6.13
CA PRO A 355 5.50 12.59 -5.65
C PRO A 355 5.69 13.73 -4.65
N ILE A 356 6.77 13.75 -3.87
CA ILE A 356 7.06 14.86 -2.94
C ILE A 356 7.42 16.12 -3.71
N ARG A 357 8.20 15.97 -4.78
CA ARG A 357 8.51 17.09 -5.68
C ARG A 357 7.25 17.63 -6.34
N TYR A 358 6.40 16.75 -6.88
CA TYR A 358 5.12 17.13 -7.49
C TYR A 358 4.18 17.83 -6.49
N MET A 359 4.13 17.36 -5.26
CA MET A 359 3.33 17.99 -4.19
C MET A 359 3.81 19.43 -3.92
N GLY A 360 5.13 19.65 -3.87
CA GLY A 360 5.70 20.99 -3.74
C GLY A 360 5.41 21.89 -4.95
N GLU A 361 5.53 21.36 -6.18
CA GLU A 361 5.21 22.07 -7.43
C GLU A 361 3.71 22.42 -7.49
N THR A 362 2.83 21.52 -7.07
CA THR A 362 1.37 21.74 -6.96
C THR A 362 1.04 22.87 -5.97
N ALA A 363 1.62 22.82 -4.78
CA ALA A 363 1.43 23.84 -3.76
C ALA A 363 1.92 25.23 -4.24
N ALA A 364 3.07 25.29 -4.90
CA ALA A 364 3.61 26.51 -5.47
C ALA A 364 2.74 27.07 -6.60
N HIS A 365 2.21 26.20 -7.48
CA HIS A 365 1.41 26.58 -8.63
C HIS A 365 0.05 27.19 -8.23
N TYR A 366 -0.66 26.54 -7.30
CA TYR A 366 -1.97 27.01 -6.84
C TYR A 366 -1.92 27.94 -5.62
N GLY A 367 -0.74 28.19 -5.06
CA GLY A 367 -0.59 29.04 -3.87
C GLY A 367 -1.18 28.42 -2.60
N CYS A 368 -1.29 27.08 -2.53
CA CYS A 368 -1.85 26.42 -1.37
C CYS A 368 -0.88 26.43 -0.17
N PRO A 369 -1.39 26.42 1.07
CA PRO A 369 -0.55 26.23 2.24
C PRO A 369 0.21 24.88 2.16
N GLN A 370 1.44 24.87 2.62
CA GLN A 370 2.23 23.64 2.67
C GLN A 370 1.54 22.58 3.54
N GLY A 371 1.54 21.33 3.08
CA GLY A 371 0.91 20.21 3.78
C GLY A 371 -0.58 20.03 3.48
N THR A 372 -1.17 20.85 2.59
CA THR A 372 -2.54 20.63 2.10
C THR A 372 -2.55 19.74 0.87
N GLY A 373 -3.69 19.09 0.62
CA GLY A 373 -3.95 18.24 -0.54
C GLY A 373 -5.42 18.26 -0.93
N TYR A 374 -5.74 17.55 -1.99
CA TYR A 374 -7.11 17.51 -2.54
C TYR A 374 -7.78 16.14 -2.34
N GLU A 375 -7.06 15.15 -1.88
CA GLU A 375 -7.55 13.79 -1.68
C GLU A 375 -7.69 13.45 -0.19
N CYS A 376 -8.87 12.99 0.21
CA CYS A 376 -9.11 12.46 1.54
C CYS A 376 -8.92 10.94 1.63
N THR A 377 -8.75 10.27 0.49
CA THR A 377 -8.65 8.80 0.43
C THR A 377 -7.57 8.32 -0.52
N THR A 378 -7.02 7.15 -0.21
CA THR A 378 -6.15 6.39 -1.11
C THR A 378 -6.75 5.03 -1.40
N LEU A 379 -6.65 4.59 -2.66
CA LEU A 379 -6.94 3.23 -3.07
C LEU A 379 -5.65 2.48 -3.38
N THR A 380 -5.52 1.30 -2.82
CA THR A 380 -4.54 0.28 -3.22
C THR A 380 -5.28 -0.97 -3.68
N TYR A 381 -5.04 -1.41 -4.90
CA TYR A 381 -5.49 -2.71 -5.37
C TYR A 381 -4.31 -3.67 -5.47
N GLN A 382 -4.41 -4.81 -4.80
CA GLN A 382 -3.38 -5.85 -4.79
C GLN A 382 -3.88 -7.08 -5.55
N PRO A 383 -3.48 -7.25 -6.83
CA PRO A 383 -3.97 -8.35 -7.67
C PRO A 383 -3.37 -9.72 -7.29
N VAL A 384 -2.41 -9.76 -6.37
CA VAL A 384 -1.75 -10.99 -5.95
C VAL A 384 -2.61 -11.68 -4.91
N SER A 385 -3.13 -12.87 -5.23
CA SER A 385 -3.72 -13.75 -4.24
C SER A 385 -2.63 -14.62 -3.60
N ALA A 386 -2.81 -14.99 -2.33
CA ALA A 386 -1.98 -16.03 -1.72
C ALA A 386 -2.15 -17.41 -2.42
N ALA A 387 -3.14 -17.56 -3.30
CA ALA A 387 -3.24 -18.70 -4.22
C ALA A 387 -2.06 -18.75 -5.21
N SER A 388 -1.39 -17.63 -5.49
CA SER A 388 -0.11 -17.63 -6.20
C SER A 388 1.05 -18.17 -5.36
N LEU A 389 0.89 -18.20 -4.03
CA LEU A 389 1.78 -18.92 -3.10
C LEU A 389 1.47 -20.43 -3.05
N LYS A 390 0.27 -20.85 -3.44
CA LYS A 390 -0.02 -22.23 -3.81
C LYS A 390 0.72 -22.51 -5.13
N GLY A 391 2.05 -22.53 -5.11
CA GLY A 391 2.75 -23.24 -6.15
C GLY A 391 2.08 -24.61 -6.27
N ARG A 392 1.99 -25.18 -7.47
CA ARG A 392 1.31 -26.45 -7.80
C ARG A 392 1.64 -27.66 -6.88
N GLN A 393 2.29 -27.42 -5.76
CA GLN A 393 3.03 -28.38 -4.96
C GLN A 393 2.64 -28.42 -3.48
N LEU A 394 1.84 -27.45 -2.98
CA LEU A 394 1.31 -27.55 -1.63
C LEU A 394 -0.02 -28.31 -1.67
N PRO A 395 -0.21 -29.31 -0.79
CA PRO A 395 -1.51 -29.97 -0.62
C PRO A 395 -2.59 -28.94 -0.28
N ASP A 396 -3.86 -29.31 -0.43
CA ASP A 396 -5.00 -28.49 -0.02
C ASP A 396 -4.90 -28.19 1.49
N MET A 397 -4.27 -27.07 1.80
CA MET A 397 -4.09 -26.59 3.17
C MET A 397 -4.92 -25.32 3.36
N ASN A 398 -5.53 -25.18 4.52
CA ASN A 398 -6.16 -23.92 4.91
C ASN A 398 -5.09 -22.89 5.23
N PHE A 399 -5.31 -21.66 4.77
CA PHE A 399 -4.42 -20.54 5.00
C PHE A 399 -5.15 -19.44 5.74
N LYS A 400 -4.45 -18.79 6.66
CA LYS A 400 -4.86 -17.52 7.27
C LYS A 400 -3.83 -16.45 6.92
N SER A 401 -4.30 -15.32 6.45
CA SER A 401 -3.48 -14.13 6.21
C SER A 401 -4.06 -12.98 7.01
N MET A 402 -3.23 -12.33 7.80
CA MET A 402 -3.65 -11.26 8.70
C MET A 402 -2.81 -10.02 8.46
N TRP A 403 -3.46 -8.87 8.53
CA TRP A 403 -2.80 -7.57 8.59
C TRP A 403 -3.03 -7.00 9.99
N TYR A 404 -1.96 -6.66 10.69
CA TYR A 404 -2.02 -6.10 12.03
C TYR A 404 -1.85 -4.59 11.97
N SER A 405 -2.89 -3.85 12.33
CA SER A 405 -2.83 -2.39 12.41
C SER A 405 -1.78 -1.95 13.43
N ASN A 406 -0.95 -1.00 13.02
CA ASN A 406 -0.05 -0.30 13.93
C ASN A 406 -0.77 0.78 14.77
N GLY A 407 -2.07 0.98 14.55
CA GLY A 407 -2.94 1.88 15.30
C GLY A 407 -2.93 3.33 14.84
N VAL A 408 -2.24 3.65 13.74
CA VAL A 408 -2.13 5.01 13.21
C VAL A 408 -2.27 5.04 11.69
N ALA A 409 -2.83 6.10 11.13
CA ALA A 409 -2.93 6.34 9.69
C ALA A 409 -2.66 7.80 9.36
N MET A 410 -2.13 8.07 8.18
CA MET A 410 -1.86 9.44 7.69
C MET A 410 -2.96 9.97 6.79
N GLN A 411 -3.91 9.15 6.46
CA GLN A 411 -5.00 9.51 5.57
C GLN A 411 -6.31 9.25 6.28
N LEU A 412 -7.27 10.11 6.01
CA LEU A 412 -8.60 9.97 6.58
C LEU A 412 -9.16 8.56 6.36
N ILE A 413 -9.00 8.06 5.13
CA ILE A 413 -9.40 6.71 4.75
C ILE A 413 -8.36 6.14 3.77
N TYR A 414 -7.89 4.93 4.06
CA TYR A 414 -7.04 4.15 3.16
C TYR A 414 -7.75 2.84 2.81
N VAL A 415 -8.05 2.64 1.55
CA VAL A 415 -8.77 1.46 1.07
C VAL A 415 -7.80 0.50 0.39
N THR A 416 -7.60 -0.67 0.97
CA THR A 416 -6.85 -1.76 0.34
C THR A 416 -7.80 -2.86 -0.11
N VAL A 417 -7.80 -3.17 -1.40
CA VAL A 417 -8.58 -4.28 -1.95
C VAL A 417 -7.65 -5.40 -2.37
N MET A 418 -7.88 -6.59 -1.85
CA MET A 418 -7.06 -7.78 -2.10
C MET A 418 -7.91 -8.96 -2.53
N HIS A 419 -7.28 -9.90 -3.24
CA HIS A 419 -7.91 -11.20 -3.48
C HIS A 419 -7.80 -12.11 -2.26
N ARG A 420 -8.91 -12.75 -1.90
CA ARG A 420 -8.90 -13.78 -0.86
C ARG A 420 -8.13 -15.02 -1.32
N PRO A 421 -7.29 -15.60 -0.46
CA PRO A 421 -6.52 -16.78 -0.83
C PRO A 421 -7.35 -18.05 -1.04
N THR A 422 -8.55 -18.11 -0.44
CA THR A 422 -9.41 -19.31 -0.43
C THR A 422 -10.19 -19.51 -1.73
N ASP A 423 -10.79 -18.44 -2.26
CA ASP A 423 -11.75 -18.51 -3.38
C ASP A 423 -11.48 -17.49 -4.50
N ASN A 424 -10.41 -16.69 -4.37
CA ASN A 424 -10.06 -15.59 -5.27
C ASN A 424 -11.13 -14.47 -5.34
N GLY A 425 -12.05 -14.42 -4.37
CA GLY A 425 -12.94 -13.29 -4.16
C GLY A 425 -12.21 -12.07 -3.62
N PHE A 426 -12.93 -11.02 -3.27
CA PHE A 426 -12.32 -9.79 -2.80
C PHE A 426 -12.54 -9.56 -1.31
N SER A 427 -11.51 -9.04 -0.63
CA SER A 427 -11.61 -8.43 0.69
C SER A 427 -11.24 -6.95 0.60
N PHE A 428 -12.04 -6.11 1.27
CA PHE A 428 -11.89 -4.67 1.34
C PHE A 428 -11.44 -4.30 2.75
N HIS A 429 -10.25 -3.77 2.88
CA HIS A 429 -9.67 -3.32 4.14
C HIS A 429 -9.73 -1.80 4.17
N PHE A 430 -10.51 -1.25 5.10
CA PHE A 430 -10.62 0.18 5.34
C PHE A 430 -9.81 0.51 6.59
N GLU A 431 -8.65 1.13 6.41
CA GLU A 431 -7.93 1.78 7.49
C GLU A 431 -8.43 3.23 7.56
N TYR A 432 -8.83 3.69 8.73
CA TYR A 432 -9.46 4.99 8.89
C TYR A 432 -9.10 5.65 10.22
N GLU A 433 -9.02 6.97 10.22
CA GLU A 433 -8.82 7.77 11.42
C GLU A 433 -10.09 7.74 12.29
N LYS A 434 -10.07 6.94 13.35
CA LYS A 434 -11.25 6.61 14.18
C LYS A 434 -11.89 7.79 14.91
N ASN A 435 -11.14 8.88 15.13
CA ASN A 435 -11.66 10.10 15.76
C ASN A 435 -12.27 11.08 14.74
N SER A 436 -12.11 10.79 13.46
CA SER A 436 -12.57 11.62 12.34
C SER A 436 -13.66 10.96 11.52
N VAL A 437 -13.64 9.63 11.44
CA VAL A 437 -14.60 8.82 10.70
C VAL A 437 -15.10 7.70 11.61
N SER A 438 -16.39 7.56 11.73
CA SER A 438 -17.03 6.49 12.51
C SER A 438 -17.08 5.18 11.74
N LEU A 439 -17.27 4.07 12.47
CA LEU A 439 -17.46 2.75 11.85
C LEU A 439 -18.70 2.71 10.96
N ASP A 440 -19.80 3.39 11.35
CA ASP A 440 -21.02 3.50 10.55
C ASP A 440 -20.77 4.22 9.22
N GLU A 441 -19.87 5.22 9.20
CA GLU A 441 -19.49 5.90 7.96
C GLU A 441 -18.67 4.98 7.06
N ILE A 442 -17.78 4.16 7.62
CA ILE A 442 -17.03 3.16 6.84
C ILE A 442 -17.96 2.09 6.27
N GLU A 443 -18.96 1.64 7.04
CA GLU A 443 -19.97 0.71 6.55
C GLU A 443 -20.79 1.31 5.39
N LYS A 444 -21.19 2.57 5.50
CA LYS A 444 -21.86 3.31 4.43
C LYS A 444 -20.95 3.47 3.20
N LEU A 445 -19.66 3.78 3.39
CA LEU A 445 -18.71 3.86 2.29
C LEU A 445 -18.62 2.55 1.52
N TYR A 446 -18.49 1.42 2.23
CA TYR A 446 -18.48 0.10 1.61
C TYR A 446 -19.78 -0.20 0.87
N TYR A 447 -20.92 0.07 1.50
CA TYR A 447 -22.24 -0.13 0.89
C TYR A 447 -22.41 0.68 -0.39
N TYR A 448 -22.12 1.98 -0.38
CA TYR A 448 -22.24 2.84 -1.55
C TYR A 448 -21.21 2.50 -2.63
N LEU A 449 -19.99 2.12 -2.24
CA LEU A 449 -18.99 1.65 -3.19
C LEU A 449 -19.46 0.43 -3.97
N CYS A 450 -19.96 -0.57 -3.27
CA CYS A 450 -20.56 -1.76 -3.89
C CYS A 450 -21.74 -1.38 -4.76
N ARG A 451 -22.63 -0.52 -4.27
CA ARG A 451 -23.80 -0.08 -5.01
C ARG A 451 -23.45 0.66 -6.30
N ALA A 452 -22.50 1.59 -6.26
CA ALA A 452 -22.01 2.29 -7.45
C ALA A 452 -21.47 1.32 -8.52
N ILE A 453 -20.62 0.39 -8.07
CA ILE A 453 -19.99 -0.59 -8.96
C ILE A 453 -21.05 -1.53 -9.57
N PHE A 454 -21.87 -2.17 -8.74
CA PHE A 454 -22.79 -3.22 -9.22
C PHE A 454 -23.98 -2.68 -10.00
N ARG A 455 -24.44 -1.45 -9.75
CA ARG A 455 -25.42 -0.78 -10.60
C ARG A 455 -24.89 -0.51 -12.00
N GLY A 456 -23.61 -0.13 -12.12
CA GLY A 456 -22.97 0.05 -13.40
C GLY A 456 -22.65 -1.27 -14.12
N ILE A 457 -22.28 -2.34 -13.37
CA ILE A 457 -22.07 -3.68 -13.94
C ILE A 457 -23.37 -4.27 -14.47
N GLU A 458 -24.49 -4.07 -13.75
CA GLU A 458 -25.82 -4.53 -14.15
C GLU A 458 -26.26 -3.91 -15.49
N ASP A 459 -26.00 -2.63 -15.69
CA ASP A 459 -26.26 -1.91 -16.94
C ASP A 459 -25.15 -0.90 -17.23
N PRO A 460 -24.18 -1.26 -18.11
CA PRO A 460 -23.05 -0.39 -18.46
C PRO A 460 -23.42 0.91 -19.19
N ASN A 461 -24.64 1.01 -19.72
CA ASN A 461 -25.14 2.23 -20.35
C ASN A 461 -25.80 3.19 -19.36
N ARG A 462 -26.07 2.74 -18.13
CA ARG A 462 -26.59 3.62 -17.08
C ARG A 462 -25.64 4.78 -16.84
N THR A 463 -26.19 5.99 -16.75
CA THR A 463 -25.39 7.21 -16.55
C THR A 463 -24.89 7.32 -15.11
N ILE A 464 -23.83 8.08 -14.92
CA ILE A 464 -23.29 8.36 -13.57
C ILE A 464 -24.33 9.11 -12.74
N GLY A 465 -25.12 10.01 -13.35
CA GLY A 465 -26.25 10.69 -12.69
C GLY A 465 -27.29 9.71 -12.15
N GLU A 466 -27.74 8.76 -12.97
CA GLU A 466 -28.68 7.72 -12.55
C GLU A 466 -28.13 6.84 -11.43
N ILE A 467 -26.81 6.59 -11.39
CA ILE A 467 -26.16 5.87 -10.29
C ILE A 467 -26.18 6.72 -9.01
N LEU A 468 -25.87 8.02 -9.12
CA LEU A 468 -25.87 8.97 -8.00
C LEU A 468 -27.26 9.16 -7.39
N ASP A 469 -28.31 9.19 -8.20
CA ASP A 469 -29.70 9.34 -7.75
C ASP A 469 -30.18 8.17 -6.86
N TRP A 470 -29.47 7.04 -6.90
CA TRP A 470 -29.77 5.86 -6.11
C TRP A 470 -28.92 5.73 -4.81
N MET A 471 -28.03 6.67 -4.56
CA MET A 471 -27.19 6.71 -3.37
C MET A 471 -27.83 7.59 -2.29
#